data_7686946edb265f78fcbb4118c0ae816e
#
_entry.id   7686946edb265f78fcbb4118c0ae816e
#
_cell.length_a   1.000
_cell.length_b   1.000
_cell.length_c   1.000
_cell.angle_alpha   90.00
_cell.angle_beta   90.00
_cell.angle_gamma   90.00
#
_symmetry.space_group_name_H-M   'P 1'
#
loop_
_entity.id
_entity.type
_entity.pdbx_description
1 polymer ?
#
loop_
_entity_poly.entity_id
_entity_poly.type
_entity_poly.pdbx_seq_one_letter_code
_entity_poly.pdbx_strand_id
1 'polypeptide(L)'
;DARAAAETALGLAFPADFRASLRIHDGEDRQQWRQCVRWMINDSFLLSLDEILSHWNLQQTYFAKWGEEFGDECHDQERIRNVIFHPRRIPIANGLDEESGLWLDFTPGPAGVAGQVIMDITECEFIVPAPSFHAFLMRYLELLQTGVFSCKVGEEPGQGYGYVIPQNLDALHSGAIHADEFYRRLFSLTV
;
A
#
# COMPACT_ATOMS: atom_id res chain seq x y z
N ASP A 1 10.56 10.03 -21.48
CA ASP A 1 10.69 9.71 -20.06
C ASP A 1 9.55 8.76 -19.68
N ALA A 2 9.89 7.55 -19.20
CA ALA A 2 8.92 6.50 -18.88
C ALA A 2 7.85 6.99 -17.90
N ARG A 3 8.21 7.82 -16.91
CA ARG A 3 7.26 8.39 -15.94
C ARG A 3 6.22 9.29 -16.61
N ALA A 4 6.66 10.16 -17.51
CA ALA A 4 5.74 11.04 -18.23
C ALA A 4 4.77 10.23 -19.11
N ALA A 5 5.24 9.13 -19.69
CA ALA A 5 4.39 8.20 -20.44
C ALA A 5 3.38 7.51 -19.51
N ALA A 6 3.81 7.05 -18.33
CA ALA A 6 2.92 6.47 -17.32
C ALA A 6 1.86 7.47 -16.84
N GLU A 7 2.25 8.69 -16.47
CA GLU A 7 1.31 9.75 -16.07
C GLU A 7 0.29 10.08 -17.17
N THR A 8 0.74 10.05 -18.42
CA THR A 8 -0.17 10.23 -19.58
C THR A 8 -1.16 9.08 -19.71
N ALA A 9 -0.70 7.84 -19.57
CA ALA A 9 -1.56 6.65 -19.64
C ALA A 9 -2.58 6.60 -18.50
N LEU A 10 -2.17 6.97 -17.29
CA LEU A 10 -3.01 7.05 -16.10
C LEU A 10 -4.00 8.23 -16.14
N GLY A 11 -3.74 9.25 -16.97
CA GLY A 11 -4.49 10.51 -16.95
C GLY A 11 -4.33 11.30 -15.64
N LEU A 12 -3.25 11.05 -14.90
CA LEU A 12 -2.96 11.62 -13.58
C LEU A 12 -1.47 11.96 -13.46
N ALA A 13 -1.16 13.07 -12.81
CA ALA A 13 0.21 13.39 -12.42
C ALA A 13 0.53 12.75 -11.06
N PHE A 14 1.67 12.07 -10.96
CA PHE A 14 2.13 11.58 -9.66
C PHE A 14 2.47 12.74 -8.71
N PRO A 15 2.24 12.60 -7.41
CA PRO A 15 2.74 13.56 -6.42
C PRO A 15 4.26 13.72 -6.50
N ALA A 16 4.75 14.90 -6.13
CA ALA A 16 6.16 15.23 -6.26
C ALA A 16 7.08 14.30 -5.45
N ASP A 17 6.63 13.88 -4.27
CA ASP A 17 7.32 12.93 -3.39
C ASP A 17 7.40 11.53 -4.02
N PHE A 18 6.31 11.03 -4.58
CA PHE A 18 6.31 9.73 -5.28
C PHE A 18 7.17 9.77 -6.56
N ARG A 19 7.10 10.88 -7.31
CA ARG A 19 8.02 11.10 -8.44
C ARG A 19 9.49 11.11 -8.03
N ALA A 20 9.80 11.66 -6.86
CA ALA A 20 11.15 11.67 -6.31
C ALA A 20 11.62 10.23 -5.97
N SER A 21 10.76 9.41 -5.39
CA SER A 21 11.05 7.99 -5.13
C SER A 21 11.34 7.22 -6.41
N LEU A 22 10.50 7.37 -7.45
CA LEU A 22 10.70 6.72 -8.75
C LEU A 22 11.98 7.16 -9.51
N ARG A 23 12.65 8.23 -9.07
CA ARG A 23 13.97 8.60 -9.60
C ARG A 23 15.10 7.78 -9.00
N ILE A 24 14.85 7.22 -7.82
CA ILE A 24 15.83 6.43 -7.06
C ILE A 24 15.63 4.95 -7.34
N HIS A 25 14.39 4.49 -7.32
CA HIS A 25 14.00 3.11 -7.53
C HIS A 25 12.76 3.02 -8.42
N ASP A 26 12.82 2.16 -9.43
CA ASP A 26 11.68 1.79 -10.27
C ASP A 26 11.16 0.42 -9.81
N GLY A 27 10.51 0.41 -8.66
CA GLY A 27 10.05 -0.81 -8.02
C GLY A 27 11.15 -1.59 -7.30
N GLU A 28 10.82 -2.77 -6.80
CA GLU A 28 11.77 -3.68 -6.16
C GLU A 28 12.37 -4.65 -7.18
N ASP A 29 13.69 -4.92 -7.04
CA ASP A 29 14.37 -5.93 -7.84
C ASP A 29 13.99 -7.34 -7.39
N ARG A 30 13.06 -7.96 -8.11
CA ARG A 30 12.55 -9.31 -7.82
C ARG A 30 13.59 -10.41 -7.94
N GLN A 31 14.70 -10.18 -8.64
CA GLN A 31 15.77 -11.17 -8.73
C GLN A 31 16.52 -11.34 -7.40
N GLN A 32 16.45 -10.33 -6.55
CA GLN A 32 17.05 -10.34 -5.22
C GLN A 32 16.13 -10.88 -4.12
N TRP A 33 14.88 -11.23 -4.42
CA TRP A 33 13.91 -11.71 -3.42
C TRP A 33 14.37 -12.89 -2.57
N ARG A 34 15.23 -13.73 -3.11
CA ARG A 34 15.82 -14.86 -2.37
C ARG A 34 16.86 -14.42 -1.33
N GLN A 35 17.24 -13.14 -1.34
CA GLN A 35 18.30 -12.58 -0.49
C GLN A 35 17.88 -11.29 0.23
N CYS A 36 16.75 -10.70 -0.12
CA CYS A 36 16.34 -9.39 0.39
C CYS A 36 15.04 -9.47 1.20
N VAL A 37 14.98 -8.57 2.16
CA VAL A 37 13.78 -8.30 2.94
C VAL A 37 12.75 -7.64 2.04
N ARG A 38 11.54 -8.10 2.05
CA ARG A 38 10.43 -7.37 1.46
C ARG A 38 10.15 -6.15 2.31
N TRP A 39 10.25 -4.97 1.70
CA TRP A 39 10.31 -3.70 2.41
C TRP A 39 8.97 -3.17 2.87
N MET A 40 7.87 -3.65 2.30
CA MET A 40 6.55 -3.15 2.63
C MET A 40 5.81 -4.05 3.61
N ILE A 41 4.82 -3.48 4.27
CA ILE A 41 3.98 -4.14 5.27
C ILE A 41 3.17 -5.26 4.60
N ASN A 42 2.95 -6.35 5.32
CA ASN A 42 2.15 -7.50 4.86
C ASN A 42 2.66 -8.14 3.57
N ASP A 43 3.96 -8.40 3.47
CA ASP A 43 4.57 -9.04 2.30
C ASP A 43 4.41 -8.26 0.98
N SER A 44 4.01 -7.00 1.05
CA SER A 44 3.88 -6.16 -0.14
C SER A 44 5.23 -5.66 -0.62
N PHE A 45 5.37 -5.51 -1.93
CA PHE A 45 6.56 -4.98 -2.61
C PHE A 45 6.19 -3.75 -3.44
N LEU A 46 7.13 -2.82 -3.57
CA LEU A 46 6.96 -1.64 -4.42
C LEU A 46 6.92 -2.05 -5.88
N LEU A 47 5.92 -1.54 -6.60
CA LEU A 47 5.73 -1.79 -8.02
C LEU A 47 6.62 -0.88 -8.86
N SER A 48 7.19 -1.44 -9.94
CA SER A 48 7.78 -0.66 -11.03
C SER A 48 6.70 0.08 -11.83
N LEU A 49 7.09 1.06 -12.65
CA LEU A 49 6.14 1.79 -13.51
C LEU A 49 5.32 0.86 -14.42
N ASP A 50 5.95 -0.16 -14.98
CA ASP A 50 5.28 -1.12 -15.85
C ASP A 50 4.27 -1.97 -15.06
N GLU A 51 4.62 -2.36 -13.84
CA GLU A 51 3.73 -3.09 -12.94
C GLU A 51 2.57 -2.22 -12.47
N ILE A 52 2.84 -0.96 -12.11
CA ILE A 52 1.79 0.03 -11.79
C ILE A 52 0.76 0.11 -12.91
N LEU A 53 1.20 0.26 -14.15
CA LEU A 53 0.31 0.31 -15.31
C LEU A 53 -0.44 -1.01 -15.52
N SER A 54 0.23 -2.14 -15.34
CA SER A 54 -0.40 -3.46 -15.48
C SER A 54 -1.51 -3.67 -14.45
N HIS A 55 -1.23 -3.44 -13.17
CA HIS A 55 -2.20 -3.56 -12.10
C HIS A 55 -3.33 -2.54 -12.23
N TRP A 56 -3.00 -1.31 -12.61
CA TRP A 56 -4.02 -0.28 -12.85
C TRP A 56 -4.96 -0.68 -13.99
N ASN A 57 -4.45 -1.20 -15.11
CA ASN A 57 -5.28 -1.68 -16.22
C ASN A 57 -6.21 -2.82 -15.78
N LEU A 58 -5.74 -3.73 -14.93
CA LEU A 58 -6.57 -4.80 -14.36
C LEU A 58 -7.71 -4.19 -13.51
N GLN A 59 -7.39 -3.23 -12.65
CA GLN A 59 -8.39 -2.51 -11.84
C GLN A 59 -9.43 -1.78 -12.70
N GLN A 60 -9.05 -1.22 -13.86
CA GLN A 60 -10.01 -0.63 -14.81
C GLN A 60 -11.02 -1.66 -15.32
N THR A 61 -10.59 -2.90 -15.57
CA THR A 61 -11.49 -3.99 -15.97
C THR A 61 -12.51 -4.31 -14.88
N TYR A 62 -12.06 -4.32 -13.64
CA TYR A 62 -12.94 -4.54 -12.48
C TYR A 62 -13.90 -3.38 -12.29
N PHE A 63 -13.41 -2.15 -12.36
CA PHE A 63 -14.28 -0.97 -12.28
C PHE A 63 -15.30 -0.90 -13.40
N ALA A 64 -14.91 -1.23 -14.61
CA ALA A 64 -15.84 -1.29 -15.75
C ALA A 64 -16.93 -2.36 -15.57
N LYS A 65 -16.62 -3.44 -14.84
CA LYS A 65 -17.56 -4.54 -14.60
C LYS A 65 -18.51 -4.27 -13.43
N TRP A 66 -17.99 -3.71 -12.33
CA TRP A 66 -18.72 -3.57 -11.06
C TRP A 66 -19.07 -2.12 -10.71
N GLY A 67 -18.39 -1.14 -11.33
CA GLY A 67 -18.65 0.28 -11.10
C GLY A 67 -18.36 0.72 -9.67
N GLU A 68 -19.05 1.79 -9.27
CA GLU A 68 -18.95 2.35 -7.91
C GLU A 68 -19.82 1.59 -6.89
N GLU A 69 -20.67 0.67 -7.36
CA GLU A 69 -21.52 -0.13 -6.48
C GLU A 69 -20.76 -1.23 -5.74
N PHE A 70 -19.56 -1.56 -6.24
CA PHE A 70 -18.69 -2.53 -5.58
C PHE A 70 -17.84 -1.84 -4.52
N GLY A 71 -18.46 -1.57 -3.39
CA GLY A 71 -17.83 -0.98 -2.23
C GLY A 71 -18.48 -1.52 -0.99
N ASP A 72 -17.83 -2.43 -0.31
CA ASP A 72 -18.29 -2.91 0.98
C ASP A 72 -17.38 -2.40 2.10
N GLU A 73 -18.00 -1.95 3.17
CA GLU A 73 -17.48 -1.71 4.50
C GLU A 73 -16.08 -1.07 4.64
N CYS A 74 -15.82 0.00 3.90
CA CYS A 74 -14.71 0.88 4.25
C CYS A 74 -15.00 1.55 5.60
N HIS A 75 -14.27 1.18 6.64
CA HIS A 75 -14.46 1.73 8.00
C HIS A 75 -14.11 3.22 8.12
N ASP A 76 -13.41 3.79 7.15
CA ASP A 76 -13.01 5.21 7.13
C ASP A 76 -13.69 5.98 5.99
N GLN A 77 -15.02 5.87 5.90
CA GLN A 77 -15.81 6.49 4.82
C GLN A 77 -15.70 8.02 4.76
N GLU A 78 -15.27 8.66 5.83
CA GLU A 78 -15.00 10.09 5.80
C GLU A 78 -13.76 10.42 4.97
N ARG A 79 -12.69 9.62 5.06
CA ARG A 79 -11.43 9.84 4.34
C ARG A 79 -11.30 9.03 3.07
N ILE A 80 -11.99 7.89 2.98
CA ILE A 80 -11.93 6.98 1.83
C ILE A 80 -13.32 6.91 1.20
N ARG A 81 -13.40 7.15 -0.10
CA ARG A 81 -14.64 6.90 -0.85
C ARG A 81 -14.91 5.40 -0.87
N ASN A 82 -16.15 5.01 -0.56
CA ASN A 82 -16.58 3.61 -0.51
C ASN A 82 -16.68 3.02 -1.93
N VAL A 83 -15.55 2.70 -2.51
CA VAL A 83 -15.40 2.00 -3.79
C VAL A 83 -14.07 1.25 -3.74
N ILE A 84 -14.06 -0.03 -4.13
CA ILE A 84 -12.83 -0.83 -4.09
C ILE A 84 -11.91 -0.44 -5.25
N PHE A 85 -12.37 -0.59 -6.47
CA PHE A 85 -11.62 -0.26 -7.67
C PHE A 85 -12.06 1.11 -8.21
N HIS A 86 -11.10 1.99 -8.45
CA HIS A 86 -11.40 3.30 -9.03
C HIS A 86 -10.26 3.75 -9.94
N PRO A 87 -10.55 4.32 -11.15
CA PRO A 87 -9.53 4.78 -12.09
C PRO A 87 -8.52 5.79 -11.51
N ARG A 88 -8.90 6.48 -10.46
CA ARG A 88 -8.06 7.46 -9.77
C ARG A 88 -7.39 6.91 -8.51
N ARG A 89 -7.36 5.60 -8.34
CA ARG A 89 -6.52 4.89 -7.35
C ARG A 89 -5.38 4.22 -8.07
N ILE A 90 -4.17 4.62 -7.76
CA ILE A 90 -2.96 4.16 -8.43
C ILE A 90 -2.25 3.16 -7.52
N PRO A 91 -2.17 1.88 -7.89
CA PRO A 91 -1.44 0.89 -7.10
C PRO A 91 0.05 1.24 -7.07
N ILE A 92 0.67 1.22 -5.90
CA ILE A 92 2.10 1.52 -5.72
C ILE A 92 2.87 0.40 -5.04
N ALA A 93 2.15 -0.47 -4.35
CA ALA A 93 2.70 -1.72 -3.82
C ALA A 93 1.63 -2.81 -3.87
N ASN A 94 2.05 -4.07 -3.96
CA ASN A 94 1.15 -5.22 -3.98
C ASN A 94 1.72 -6.37 -3.17
N GLY A 95 0.85 -7.16 -2.55
CA GLY A 95 1.21 -8.40 -1.88
C GLY A 95 1.43 -9.54 -2.85
N LEU A 96 1.97 -10.66 -2.38
CA LEU A 96 2.13 -11.88 -3.17
C LEU A 96 0.81 -12.55 -3.54
N ASP A 97 -0.16 -12.41 -2.66
CA ASP A 97 -1.51 -12.94 -2.80
C ASP A 97 -2.41 -12.04 -3.65
N GLU A 98 -1.90 -10.87 -4.06
CA GLU A 98 -2.66 -9.80 -4.73
C GLU A 98 -3.83 -9.24 -3.89
N GLU A 99 -3.98 -9.67 -2.64
CA GLU A 99 -5.07 -9.27 -1.74
C GLU A 99 -4.68 -8.07 -0.87
N SER A 100 -3.39 -7.85 -0.63
CA SER A 100 -2.88 -6.72 0.14
C SER A 100 -2.12 -5.74 -0.75
N GLY A 101 -2.23 -4.45 -0.49
CA GLY A 101 -1.54 -3.45 -1.29
C GLY A 101 -1.59 -2.04 -0.73
N LEU A 102 -0.89 -1.16 -1.44
CA LEU A 102 -0.89 0.28 -1.19
C LEU A 102 -1.27 1.01 -2.47
N TRP A 103 -2.07 2.05 -2.33
CA TRP A 103 -2.47 2.91 -3.44
C TRP A 103 -2.28 4.38 -3.09
N LEU A 104 -2.02 5.18 -4.11
CA LEU A 104 -2.25 6.62 -4.05
C LEU A 104 -3.71 6.89 -4.44
N ASP A 105 -4.47 7.45 -3.52
CA ASP A 105 -5.89 7.74 -3.71
C ASP A 105 -6.12 9.18 -4.14
N PHE A 106 -6.54 9.39 -5.39
CA PHE A 106 -6.91 10.71 -5.95
C PHE A 106 -8.42 10.94 -5.98
N THR A 107 -9.18 10.05 -5.32
CA THR A 107 -10.64 10.17 -5.18
C THR A 107 -11.06 9.92 -3.73
N PRO A 108 -10.49 10.68 -2.78
CA PRO A 108 -10.75 10.48 -1.37
C PRO A 108 -12.21 10.77 -1.00
N GLY A 109 -12.59 10.39 0.21
CA GLY A 109 -13.81 10.85 0.85
C GLY A 109 -13.75 12.34 1.26
N PRO A 110 -14.83 12.88 1.83
CA PRO A 110 -14.95 14.32 2.12
C PRO A 110 -13.87 14.89 3.05
N ALA A 111 -13.35 14.09 3.99
CA ALA A 111 -12.27 14.47 4.91
C ALA A 111 -10.89 13.96 4.48
N GLY A 112 -10.79 13.26 3.34
CA GLY A 112 -9.54 12.76 2.81
C GLY A 112 -8.78 13.79 1.98
N VAL A 113 -7.55 13.44 1.63
CA VAL A 113 -6.65 14.30 0.85
C VAL A 113 -6.27 13.61 -0.45
N ALA A 114 -6.42 14.29 -1.59
CA ALA A 114 -6.02 13.74 -2.88
C ALA A 114 -4.51 13.41 -2.91
N GLY A 115 -4.17 12.17 -3.29
CA GLY A 115 -2.82 11.64 -3.23
C GLY A 115 -2.44 11.04 -1.88
N GLN A 116 -3.40 10.91 -0.94
CA GLN A 116 -3.21 10.14 0.29
C GLN A 116 -2.83 8.69 -0.04
N VAL A 117 -2.13 8.05 0.88
CA VAL A 117 -1.88 6.60 0.81
C VAL A 117 -3.06 5.89 1.46
N ILE A 118 -3.62 4.90 0.77
CA ILE A 118 -4.55 3.94 1.35
C ILE A 118 -3.91 2.56 1.33
N MET A 119 -4.24 1.75 2.31
CA MET A 119 -3.73 0.40 2.49
C MET A 119 -4.89 -0.56 2.67
N ASP A 120 -4.88 -1.65 1.92
CA ASP A 120 -5.74 -2.80 2.15
C ASP A 120 -5.14 -3.66 3.27
N ILE A 121 -5.93 -3.97 4.27
CA ILE A 121 -5.49 -4.74 5.43
C ILE A 121 -6.14 -6.10 5.54
N THR A 122 -7.32 -6.26 4.96
CA THR A 122 -8.05 -7.53 4.85
C THR A 122 -9.14 -7.39 3.79
N GLU A 123 -9.22 -8.29 2.82
CA GLU A 123 -10.31 -8.45 1.86
C GLU A 123 -11.20 -7.20 1.64
N CYS A 124 -10.60 -6.14 1.08
CA CYS A 124 -11.31 -4.88 0.78
C CYS A 124 -11.52 -3.91 1.96
N GLU A 125 -10.87 -4.14 3.09
CA GLU A 125 -10.89 -3.21 4.21
C GLU A 125 -9.72 -2.22 4.11
N PHE A 126 -10.04 -0.95 3.79
CA PHE A 126 -9.04 0.09 3.59
C PHE A 126 -8.87 1.00 4.79
N ILE A 127 -7.64 1.38 5.06
CA ILE A 127 -7.29 2.46 6.00
C ILE A 127 -6.47 3.54 5.29
N VAL A 128 -6.35 4.72 5.91
CA VAL A 128 -5.45 5.80 5.48
C VAL A 128 -4.25 5.84 6.43
N PRO A 129 -3.12 5.17 6.11
CA PRO A 129 -1.91 5.21 6.94
C PRO A 129 -1.22 6.58 6.90
N ALA A 130 -1.40 7.36 5.84
CA ALA A 130 -0.76 8.67 5.73
C ALA A 130 -1.41 9.59 4.69
N PRO A 131 -1.34 10.92 4.88
CA PRO A 131 -1.90 11.89 3.95
C PRO A 131 -1.06 12.07 2.67
N SER A 132 0.13 11.49 2.58
CA SER A 132 1.00 11.53 1.40
C SER A 132 2.00 10.36 1.41
N PHE A 133 2.62 10.10 0.26
CA PHE A 133 3.64 9.06 0.15
C PHE A 133 4.87 9.38 1.03
N HIS A 134 5.30 10.64 1.09
CA HIS A 134 6.38 11.06 1.97
C HIS A 134 6.05 10.82 3.44
N ALA A 135 4.88 11.23 3.89
CA ALA A 135 4.44 11.03 5.27
C ALA A 135 4.37 9.53 5.62
N PHE A 136 3.91 8.69 4.68
CA PHE A 136 3.92 7.24 4.83
C PHE A 136 5.33 6.69 5.03
N LEU A 137 6.27 7.06 4.17
CA LEU A 137 7.66 6.60 4.28
C LEU A 137 8.34 7.06 5.58
N MET A 138 8.09 8.30 6.00
CA MET A 138 8.64 8.83 7.25
C MET A 138 8.11 8.07 8.46
N ARG A 139 6.80 7.78 8.49
CA ARG A 139 6.21 6.99 9.57
C ARG A 139 6.69 5.55 9.55
N TYR A 140 6.79 4.94 8.38
CA TYR A 140 7.31 3.59 8.23
C TYR A 140 8.76 3.49 8.70
N LEU A 141 9.59 4.46 8.33
CA LEU A 141 10.98 4.54 8.81
C LEU A 141 11.05 4.67 10.34
N GLU A 142 10.22 5.49 10.95
CA GLU A 142 10.13 5.61 12.42
C GLU A 142 9.76 4.26 13.07
N LEU A 143 8.77 3.56 12.53
CA LEU A 143 8.36 2.24 13.04
C LEU A 143 9.48 1.19 12.92
N LEU A 144 10.30 1.25 11.87
CA LEU A 144 11.49 0.41 11.73
C LEU A 144 12.58 0.80 12.75
N GLN A 145 12.87 2.10 12.89
CA GLN A 145 13.92 2.59 13.80
C GLN A 145 13.59 2.36 15.28
N THR A 146 12.32 2.42 15.63
CA THR A 146 11.87 2.15 17.01
C THR A 146 11.68 0.67 17.30
N GLY A 147 11.90 -0.20 16.31
CA GLY A 147 11.77 -1.64 16.45
C GLY A 147 10.32 -2.14 16.57
N VAL A 148 9.34 -1.29 16.26
CA VAL A 148 7.93 -1.71 16.19
C VAL A 148 7.74 -2.68 15.03
N PHE A 149 8.39 -2.40 13.90
CA PHE A 149 8.58 -3.38 12.85
C PHE A 149 9.95 -4.04 12.96
N SER A 150 9.99 -5.34 12.75
CA SER A 150 11.24 -6.09 12.66
C SER A 150 11.32 -6.90 11.38
N CYS A 151 12.53 -7.02 10.88
CA CYS A 151 12.81 -7.95 9.80
C CYS A 151 12.90 -9.38 10.35
N LYS A 152 12.07 -10.28 9.86
CA LYS A 152 12.23 -11.73 10.08
C LYS A 152 12.78 -12.37 8.80
N VAL A 153 13.82 -13.16 8.96
CA VAL A 153 14.32 -14.05 7.91
C VAL A 153 13.69 -15.42 8.13
N GLY A 154 13.16 -16.02 7.06
CA GLY A 154 12.53 -17.35 7.16
C GLY A 154 13.50 -18.37 7.75
N GLU A 155 13.04 -19.15 8.74
CA GLU A 155 13.83 -20.13 9.48
C GLU A 155 13.99 -21.46 8.73
N GLU A 156 13.20 -21.67 7.66
CA GLU A 156 13.22 -22.92 6.88
C GLU A 156 14.31 -22.92 5.81
N PRO A 157 15.06 -24.01 5.65
CA PRO A 157 16.05 -24.14 4.56
C PRO A 157 15.37 -24.01 3.19
N GLY A 158 15.74 -22.97 2.45
CA GLY A 158 15.17 -22.65 1.14
C GLY A 158 14.10 -21.55 1.13
N GLN A 159 13.61 -21.13 2.27
CA GLN A 159 12.79 -19.91 2.44
C GLN A 159 13.71 -18.73 2.77
N GLY A 160 14.40 -18.23 1.77
CA GLY A 160 15.32 -17.09 1.91
C GLY A 160 14.64 -15.72 1.87
N TYR A 161 13.38 -15.60 2.31
CA TYR A 161 12.68 -14.32 2.30
C TYR A 161 12.78 -13.65 3.67
N GLY A 162 13.30 -12.42 3.70
CA GLY A 162 13.05 -11.53 4.79
C GLY A 162 11.71 -10.82 4.59
N TYR A 163 10.92 -10.67 5.61
CA TYR A 163 9.71 -9.85 5.61
C TYR A 163 9.67 -8.96 6.83
N VAL A 164 9.03 -7.83 6.69
CA VAL A 164 8.88 -6.86 7.78
C VAL A 164 7.52 -7.05 8.40
N ILE A 165 7.51 -7.37 9.69
CA ILE A 165 6.28 -7.56 10.45
C ILE A 165 6.26 -6.70 11.70
N PRO A 166 5.06 -6.30 12.16
CA PRO A 166 4.90 -5.71 13.48
C PRO A 166 5.31 -6.71 14.57
N GLN A 167 6.01 -6.24 15.60
CA GLN A 167 6.45 -7.12 16.69
C GLN A 167 5.31 -7.63 17.58
N ASN A 168 4.15 -7.02 17.55
CA ASN A 168 3.04 -7.34 18.45
C ASN A 168 1.85 -7.99 17.70
N LEU A 169 2.14 -8.93 16.81
CA LEU A 169 1.11 -9.68 16.07
C LEU A 169 0.25 -10.58 16.97
N ASP A 170 0.69 -10.90 18.17
CA ASP A 170 -0.06 -11.77 19.09
C ASP A 170 -1.44 -11.18 19.44
N ALA A 171 -1.52 -9.86 19.57
CA ALA A 171 -2.80 -9.18 19.81
C ALA A 171 -3.77 -9.28 18.61
N LEU A 172 -3.24 -9.28 17.40
CA LEU A 172 -4.00 -9.45 16.16
C LEU A 172 -4.43 -10.92 15.99
N HIS A 173 -3.49 -11.86 16.12
CA HIS A 173 -3.77 -13.30 15.97
C HIS A 173 -4.69 -13.85 17.05
N SER A 174 -4.69 -13.27 18.25
CA SER A 174 -5.61 -13.66 19.33
C SER A 174 -7.03 -13.10 19.15
N GLY A 175 -7.27 -12.25 18.15
CA GLY A 175 -8.54 -11.54 17.97
C GLY A 175 -8.83 -10.47 19.03
N ALA A 176 -7.82 -10.12 19.86
CA ALA A 176 -7.96 -9.09 20.89
C ALA A 176 -8.09 -7.68 20.31
N ILE A 177 -7.59 -7.47 19.09
CA ILE A 177 -7.69 -6.21 18.34
C ILE A 177 -8.02 -6.57 16.89
N HIS A 178 -8.96 -5.85 16.27
CA HIS A 178 -9.21 -5.97 14.84
C HIS A 178 -8.05 -5.41 14.01
N ALA A 179 -7.84 -5.94 12.81
CA ALA A 179 -6.73 -5.56 11.95
C ALA A 179 -6.72 -4.06 11.64
N ASP A 180 -7.88 -3.48 11.32
CA ASP A 180 -8.03 -2.05 11.04
C ASP A 180 -7.62 -1.18 12.22
N GLU A 181 -8.07 -1.51 13.43
CA GLU A 181 -7.70 -0.78 14.64
C GLU A 181 -6.21 -0.92 14.94
N PHE A 182 -5.64 -2.12 14.73
CA PHE A 182 -4.22 -2.36 14.92
C PHE A 182 -3.38 -1.47 13.98
N TYR A 183 -3.65 -1.52 12.67
CA TYR A 183 -2.90 -0.71 11.71
C TYR A 183 -3.18 0.79 11.83
N ARG A 184 -4.41 1.20 12.18
CA ARG A 184 -4.70 2.61 12.48
C ARG A 184 -3.88 3.12 13.65
N ARG A 185 -3.73 2.34 14.73
CA ARG A 185 -2.88 2.71 15.87
C ARG A 185 -1.41 2.82 15.49
N LEU A 186 -0.90 1.89 14.66
CA LEU A 186 0.49 1.93 14.18
C LEU A 186 0.77 3.19 13.36
N PHE A 187 -0.17 3.58 12.50
CA PHE A 187 -0.03 4.72 11.61
C PHE A 187 -0.71 5.99 12.13
N SER A 188 -1.41 5.93 13.30
CA SER A 188 -1.95 7.15 13.89
C SER A 188 -0.78 8.10 14.18
N LEU A 189 -0.79 9.21 13.49
CA LEU A 189 0.08 10.34 13.78
C LEU A 189 -0.29 10.81 15.19
N THR A 190 0.61 10.61 16.13
CA THR A 190 0.56 11.40 17.37
C THR A 190 0.81 12.83 16.94
N VAL A 191 -0.26 13.61 16.91
CA VAL A 191 -0.20 15.05 16.71
C VAL A 191 0.43 15.68 17.94
#